data_61a5d1a87d95d6ef49b00055175c63c5
#
_entry.id   61a5d1a87d95d6ef49b00055175c63c5
#
_cell.length_a   1.000
_cell.length_b   1.000
_cell.length_c   1.000
_cell.angle_alpha   90.00
_cell.angle_beta   90.00
_cell.angle_gamma   90.00
#
_symmetry.space_group_name_H-M   'P 1'
#
loop_
_entity.id
_entity.type
_entity.pdbx_description
1 polymer ?
#
loop_
_entity_poly.entity_id
_entity_poly.type
_entity_poly.pdbx_seq_one_letter_code
_entity_poly.pdbx_strand_id
1 'polypeptide(L)'
;MERTLRAGRLATFAYFALNGFLMGMWIVHIPAVEDRAGISHAVLGWLLLLLGAGAFVGMQIVGPLTDRLGARTVVPVSAALCAAAVVLPGLATNVWTLGAALLALGLGNGCLDVSMNAHAVQVERGYRRPVMSAFHATFSIGG
;
A
#
# COMPACT_ATOMS: atom_id res chain seq x y z
N MET A 1 7.80 -27.57 8.18
CA MET A 1 8.55 -26.62 7.32
C MET A 1 7.79 -26.26 6.02
N GLU A 2 7.35 -27.24 5.23
CA GLU A 2 6.59 -26.96 3.98
C GLU A 2 5.26 -26.22 4.18
N ARG A 3 4.46 -26.57 5.19
CA ARG A 3 3.17 -25.89 5.49
C ARG A 3 3.37 -24.41 5.79
N THR A 4 4.39 -24.06 6.54
CA THR A 4 4.70 -22.66 6.91
C THR A 4 5.14 -21.85 5.70
N LEU A 5 5.95 -22.44 4.80
CA LEU A 5 6.36 -21.80 3.55
C LEU A 5 5.17 -21.58 2.59
N ARG A 6 4.29 -22.57 2.46
CA ARG A 6 3.08 -22.45 1.65
C ARG A 6 2.15 -21.36 2.18
N ALA A 7 1.93 -21.31 3.49
CA ALA A 7 1.14 -20.26 4.13
C ALA A 7 1.77 -18.87 3.90
N GLY A 8 3.07 -18.73 4.07
CA GLY A 8 3.79 -17.49 3.79
C GLY A 8 3.64 -17.03 2.34
N ARG A 9 3.73 -17.94 1.37
CA ARG A 9 3.53 -17.63 -0.05
C ARG A 9 2.11 -17.16 -0.35
N LEU A 10 1.10 -17.86 0.18
CA LEU A 10 -0.31 -17.47 -0.01
C LEU A 10 -0.59 -16.11 0.62
N ALA A 11 -0.07 -15.85 1.81
CA ALA A 11 -0.19 -14.55 2.47
C ALA A 11 0.47 -13.43 1.63
N THR A 12 1.64 -13.70 1.04
CA THR A 12 2.32 -12.74 0.17
C THR A 12 1.46 -12.42 -1.06
N PHE A 13 0.92 -13.42 -1.77
CA PHE A 13 0.00 -13.20 -2.87
C PHE A 13 -1.22 -12.36 -2.46
N ALA A 14 -1.81 -12.66 -1.30
CA ALA A 14 -2.96 -11.93 -0.78
C ALA A 14 -2.62 -10.45 -0.50
N TYR A 15 -1.45 -10.14 0.10
CA TYR A 15 -1.03 -8.76 0.36
C TYR A 15 -0.72 -7.99 -0.93
N PHE A 16 -0.09 -8.61 -1.92
CA PHE A 16 0.14 -7.97 -3.21
C PHE A 16 -1.17 -7.69 -3.95
N ALA A 17 -2.10 -8.65 -3.98
CA ALA A 17 -3.44 -8.46 -4.56
C ALA A 17 -4.21 -7.36 -3.82
N LEU A 18 -4.18 -7.36 -2.48
CA LEU A 18 -4.83 -6.34 -1.66
C LEU A 18 -4.27 -4.95 -1.96
N ASN A 19 -2.95 -4.80 -2.00
CA ASN A 19 -2.33 -3.51 -2.27
C ASN A 19 -2.66 -3.01 -3.68
N GLY A 20 -2.63 -3.89 -4.70
CA GLY A 20 -3.10 -3.56 -6.04
C GLY A 20 -4.55 -3.08 -6.03
N PHE A 21 -5.44 -3.83 -5.37
CA PHE A 21 -6.86 -3.47 -5.24
C PHE A 21 -7.06 -2.11 -4.57
N LEU A 22 -6.36 -1.83 -3.47
CA LEU A 22 -6.48 -0.55 -2.76
C LEU A 22 -6.03 0.62 -3.64
N MET A 23 -4.95 0.45 -4.40
CA MET A 23 -4.47 1.49 -5.32
C MET A 23 -5.39 1.63 -6.54
N GLY A 24 -5.90 0.54 -7.09
CA GLY A 24 -6.91 0.57 -8.14
C GLY A 24 -8.19 1.29 -7.69
N MET A 25 -8.66 1.00 -6.48
CA MET A 25 -9.81 1.70 -5.88
C MET A 25 -9.57 3.21 -5.80
N TRP A 26 -8.39 3.65 -5.37
CA TRP A 26 -8.05 5.07 -5.36
C TRP A 26 -8.12 5.66 -6.79
N ILE A 27 -7.45 5.03 -7.75
CA ILE A 27 -7.35 5.53 -9.13
C ILE A 27 -8.74 5.67 -9.79
N VAL A 28 -9.59 4.66 -9.65
CA VAL A 28 -10.94 4.66 -10.23
C VAL A 28 -11.83 5.77 -9.64
N HIS A 29 -11.61 6.13 -8.37
CA HIS A 29 -12.43 7.14 -7.69
C HIS A 29 -11.89 8.57 -7.83
N ILE A 30 -10.74 8.79 -8.46
CA ILE A 30 -10.14 10.13 -8.64
C ILE A 30 -11.15 11.15 -9.18
N PRO A 31 -11.91 10.90 -10.28
CA PRO A 31 -12.84 11.90 -10.80
C PRO A 31 -13.92 12.28 -9.79
N ALA A 32 -14.50 11.31 -9.10
CA ALA A 32 -15.53 11.56 -8.09
C ALA A 32 -14.99 12.33 -6.88
N VAL A 33 -13.74 12.12 -6.51
CA VAL A 33 -13.05 12.82 -5.42
C VAL A 33 -12.77 14.28 -5.82
N GLU A 34 -12.29 14.52 -7.06
CA GLU A 34 -12.07 15.86 -7.60
C GLU A 34 -13.36 16.69 -7.58
N ASP A 35 -14.45 16.12 -8.11
CA ASP A 35 -15.77 16.78 -8.15
C ASP A 35 -16.26 17.12 -6.75
N ARG A 36 -16.15 16.17 -5.81
CA ARG A 36 -16.59 16.38 -4.42
C ARG A 36 -15.76 17.43 -3.70
N ALA A 37 -14.46 17.43 -3.89
CA ALA A 37 -13.56 18.40 -3.26
C ALA A 37 -13.56 19.77 -3.95
N GLY A 38 -14.18 19.88 -5.13
CA GLY A 38 -14.26 21.12 -5.91
C GLY A 38 -12.89 21.60 -6.39
N ILE A 39 -12.00 20.70 -6.77
CA ILE A 39 -10.63 21.01 -7.19
C ILE A 39 -10.41 20.73 -8.69
N SER A 40 -9.39 21.40 -9.26
CA SER A 40 -8.95 21.15 -10.64
C SER A 40 -7.91 20.02 -10.70
N HIS A 41 -7.73 19.45 -11.89
CA HIS A 41 -6.66 18.48 -12.16
C HIS A 41 -5.26 19.01 -11.79
N ALA A 42 -5.00 20.31 -11.97
CA ALA A 42 -3.73 20.92 -11.59
C ALA A 42 -3.53 20.90 -10.05
N VAL A 43 -4.57 21.19 -9.29
CA VAL A 43 -4.54 21.10 -7.82
C VAL A 43 -4.36 19.65 -7.37
N LEU A 44 -5.07 18.70 -7.99
CA LEU A 44 -4.87 17.28 -7.71
C LEU A 44 -3.42 16.87 -7.94
N GLY A 45 -2.78 17.32 -9.05
CA GLY A 45 -1.37 17.04 -9.32
C GLY A 45 -0.45 17.43 -8.16
N TRP A 46 -0.67 18.61 -7.54
CA TRP A 46 0.06 19.02 -6.34
C TRP A 46 -0.25 18.15 -5.13
N LEU A 47 -1.52 17.76 -4.96
CA LEU A 47 -1.93 16.90 -3.85
C LEU A 47 -1.36 15.47 -3.98
N LEU A 48 -1.13 14.98 -5.19
CA LEU A 48 -0.46 13.70 -5.42
C LEU A 48 1.00 13.71 -4.96
N LEU A 49 1.65 14.88 -4.89
CA LEU A 49 2.97 14.99 -4.25
C LEU A 49 2.90 14.71 -2.75
N LEU A 50 1.79 15.06 -2.08
CA LEU A 50 1.58 14.71 -0.67
C LEU A 50 1.42 13.21 -0.49
N LEU A 51 0.72 12.53 -1.40
CA LEU A 51 0.65 11.06 -1.41
C LEU A 51 2.04 10.46 -1.55
N GLY A 52 2.85 10.95 -2.49
CA GLY A 52 4.24 10.53 -2.67
C GLY A 52 5.11 10.80 -1.43
N ALA A 53 4.99 11.98 -0.83
CA ALA A 53 5.70 12.33 0.40
C ALA A 53 5.31 11.42 1.57
N GLY A 54 4.01 11.15 1.72
CA GLY A 54 3.50 10.20 2.71
C GLY A 54 4.08 8.80 2.51
N ALA A 55 4.10 8.31 1.27
CA ALA A 55 4.68 7.01 0.94
C ALA A 55 6.17 6.96 1.29
N PHE A 56 6.93 7.99 0.92
CA PHE A 56 8.34 8.09 1.27
C PHE A 56 8.58 8.03 2.78
N VAL A 57 7.82 8.80 3.57
CA VAL A 57 7.91 8.78 5.04
C VAL A 57 7.54 7.39 5.59
N GLY A 58 6.47 6.78 5.08
CA GLY A 58 6.05 5.43 5.45
C GLY A 58 7.14 4.39 5.23
N MET A 59 7.80 4.45 4.08
CA MET A 59 8.93 3.57 3.74
C MET A 59 10.09 3.72 4.73
N GLN A 60 10.44 4.96 5.14
CA GLN A 60 11.52 5.21 6.09
C GLN A 60 11.20 4.69 7.49
N ILE A 61 9.95 4.77 7.91
CA ILE A 61 9.51 4.31 9.24
C ILE A 61 9.42 2.79 9.29
N VAL A 62 8.82 2.18 8.27
CA VAL A 62 8.47 0.76 8.32
C VAL A 62 9.66 -0.17 8.15
N GLY A 63 10.71 0.24 7.44
CA GLY A 63 11.91 -0.56 7.26
C GLY A 63 12.51 -1.01 8.61
N PRO A 64 12.99 -0.09 9.46
CA PRO A 64 13.51 -0.42 10.78
C PRO A 64 12.49 -1.11 11.70
N LEU A 65 11.20 -0.81 11.53
CA LEU A 65 10.14 -1.44 12.32
C LEU A 65 9.98 -2.91 11.93
N THR A 66 10.07 -3.22 10.64
CA THR A 66 10.02 -4.59 10.12
C THR A 66 11.23 -5.42 10.60
N ASP A 67 12.41 -4.80 10.66
CA ASP A 67 13.62 -5.45 11.17
C ASP A 67 13.49 -5.79 12.68
N ARG A 68 12.82 -4.93 13.46
CA ARG A 68 12.66 -5.12 14.91
C ARG A 68 11.51 -6.04 15.28
N LEU A 69 10.34 -5.88 14.67
CA LEU A 69 9.10 -6.58 15.04
C LEU A 69 8.79 -7.78 14.15
N GLY A 70 9.50 -7.91 13.04
CA GLY A 70 9.30 -8.95 12.04
C GLY A 70 8.14 -8.67 11.09
N ALA A 71 8.29 -9.13 9.85
CA ALA A 71 7.29 -8.94 8.79
C ALA A 71 5.91 -9.54 9.14
N ARG A 72 5.88 -10.63 9.92
CA ARG A 72 4.61 -11.27 10.33
C ARG A 72 3.69 -10.35 11.15
N THR A 73 4.25 -9.40 11.87
CA THR A 73 3.49 -8.41 12.66
C THR A 73 3.25 -7.14 11.86
N VAL A 74 4.28 -6.66 11.17
CA VAL A 74 4.24 -5.35 10.53
C VAL A 74 3.37 -5.34 9.27
N VAL A 75 3.43 -6.41 8.45
CA VAL A 75 2.64 -6.46 7.18
C VAL A 75 1.13 -6.37 7.43
N PRO A 76 0.51 -7.19 8.30
CA PRO A 76 -0.93 -7.09 8.53
C PRO A 76 -1.36 -5.75 9.14
N VAL A 77 -0.54 -5.16 10.00
CA VAL A 77 -0.81 -3.83 10.57
C VAL A 77 -0.75 -2.77 9.47
N SER A 78 0.27 -2.78 8.63
CA SER A 78 0.39 -1.87 7.49
C SER A 78 -0.76 -2.04 6.49
N ALA A 79 -1.18 -3.28 6.22
CA ALA A 79 -2.33 -3.56 5.36
C ALA A 79 -3.62 -2.99 5.93
N ALA A 80 -3.87 -3.16 7.23
CA ALA A 80 -5.03 -2.59 7.90
C ALA A 80 -5.03 -1.05 7.88
N LEU A 81 -3.87 -0.42 8.13
CA LEU A 81 -3.72 1.03 8.06
C LEU A 81 -3.94 1.57 6.64
N CYS A 82 -3.39 0.90 5.62
CA CYS A 82 -3.59 1.29 4.23
C CYS A 82 -5.05 1.14 3.80
N ALA A 83 -5.71 0.03 4.17
CA ALA A 83 -7.12 -0.22 3.91
C ALA A 83 -8.04 0.81 4.59
N ALA A 84 -7.72 1.25 5.80
CA ALA A 84 -8.43 2.33 6.46
C ALA A 84 -8.18 3.68 5.77
N ALA A 85 -6.94 3.95 5.37
CA ALA A 85 -6.56 5.23 4.78
C ALA A 85 -7.15 5.44 3.38
N VAL A 86 -7.38 4.38 2.58
CA VAL A 86 -7.95 4.49 1.22
C VAL A 86 -9.38 5.03 1.23
N VAL A 87 -10.09 4.92 2.35
CA VAL A 87 -11.45 5.45 2.51
C VAL A 87 -11.44 6.97 2.67
N LEU A 88 -10.38 7.54 3.26
CA LEU A 88 -10.32 8.95 3.63
C LEU A 88 -10.49 9.93 2.45
N PRO A 89 -9.86 9.73 1.27
CA PRO A 89 -10.09 10.60 0.12
C PRO A 89 -11.57 10.65 -0.31
N GLY A 90 -12.28 9.54 -0.20
CA GLY A 90 -13.71 9.46 -0.49
C GLY A 90 -14.60 10.27 0.47
N LEU A 91 -14.11 10.60 1.65
CA LEU A 91 -14.80 11.42 2.65
C LEU A 91 -14.40 12.91 2.60
N ALA A 92 -13.35 13.24 1.84
CA ALA A 92 -12.85 14.60 1.73
C ALA A 92 -13.82 15.50 0.95
N THR A 93 -14.06 16.71 1.47
CA THR A 93 -14.99 17.68 0.89
C THR A 93 -14.33 19.00 0.45
N ASN A 94 -13.02 19.12 0.66
CA ASN A 94 -12.23 20.29 0.28
C ASN A 94 -10.76 19.91 0.12
N VAL A 95 -9.96 20.85 -0.42
CA VAL A 95 -8.54 20.67 -0.72
C VAL A 95 -7.71 20.25 0.51
N TRP A 96 -8.01 20.79 1.69
CA TRP A 96 -7.23 20.54 2.91
C TRP A 96 -7.46 19.13 3.45
N THR A 97 -8.72 18.73 3.54
CA THR A 97 -9.09 17.38 3.98
C THR A 97 -8.61 16.33 2.98
N LEU A 98 -8.66 16.63 1.69
CA LEU A 98 -8.13 15.74 0.64
C LEU A 98 -6.60 15.63 0.73
N GLY A 99 -5.89 16.73 0.93
CA GLY A 99 -4.44 16.72 1.13
C GLY A 99 -4.02 15.86 2.31
N ALA A 100 -4.68 16.02 3.45
CA ALA A 100 -4.43 15.21 4.64
C ALA A 100 -4.74 13.71 4.39
N ALA A 101 -5.84 13.43 3.69
CA ALA A 101 -6.23 12.07 3.32
C ALA A 101 -5.21 11.39 2.40
N LEU A 102 -4.69 12.11 1.40
CA LEU A 102 -3.69 11.59 0.48
C LEU A 102 -2.34 11.38 1.15
N LEU A 103 -1.95 12.26 2.07
CA LEU A 103 -0.75 12.06 2.89
C LEU A 103 -0.87 10.78 3.74
N ALA A 104 -2.01 10.58 4.38
CA ALA A 104 -2.29 9.38 5.19
C ALA A 104 -2.33 8.11 4.34
N LEU A 105 -2.97 8.15 3.16
CA LEU A 105 -3.00 7.03 2.21
C LEU A 105 -1.59 6.70 1.72
N GLY A 106 -0.80 7.71 1.37
CA GLY A 106 0.59 7.52 0.99
C GLY A 106 1.39 6.84 2.10
N LEU A 107 1.27 7.33 3.33
CA LEU A 107 1.95 6.75 4.50
C LEU A 107 1.61 5.26 4.66
N GLY A 108 0.32 4.92 4.64
CA GLY A 108 -0.15 3.53 4.75
C GLY A 108 0.37 2.66 3.60
N ASN A 109 0.30 3.18 2.37
CA ASN A 109 0.80 2.47 1.18
C ASN A 109 2.32 2.24 1.25
N GLY A 110 3.10 3.24 1.63
CA GLY A 110 4.56 3.10 1.78
C GLY A 110 4.95 2.08 2.85
N CYS A 111 4.23 2.06 3.97
CA CYS A 111 4.41 1.04 5.00
C CYS A 111 4.09 -0.37 4.49
N LEU A 112 2.97 -0.54 3.80
CA LEU A 112 2.56 -1.83 3.26
C LEU A 112 3.55 -2.31 2.18
N ASP A 113 3.92 -1.43 1.24
CA ASP A 113 4.80 -1.78 0.12
C ASP A 113 6.14 -2.31 0.60
N VAL A 114 6.85 -1.59 1.45
CA VAL A 114 8.16 -2.04 1.97
C VAL A 114 8.04 -3.30 2.81
N SER A 115 7.07 -3.36 3.72
CA SER A 115 6.95 -4.52 4.62
C SER A 115 6.53 -5.79 3.88
N MET A 116 5.60 -5.72 2.92
CA MET A 116 5.21 -6.90 2.14
C MET A 116 6.32 -7.37 1.19
N ASN A 117 7.10 -6.45 0.61
CA ASN A 117 8.25 -6.80 -0.21
C ASN A 117 9.36 -7.46 0.63
N ALA A 118 9.64 -6.98 1.84
CA ALA A 118 10.56 -7.63 2.77
C ALA A 118 10.11 -9.07 3.11
N HIS A 119 8.80 -9.26 3.33
CA HIS A 119 8.23 -10.59 3.53
C HIS A 119 8.36 -11.48 2.28
N ALA A 120 8.10 -10.93 1.10
CA ALA A 120 8.24 -11.63 -0.18
C ALA A 120 9.66 -12.15 -0.41
N VAL A 121 10.69 -11.34 -0.10
CA VAL A 121 12.09 -11.75 -0.18
C VAL A 121 12.39 -12.93 0.76
N GLN A 122 11.85 -12.92 1.98
CA GLN A 122 12.02 -14.03 2.92
C GLN A 122 11.37 -15.32 2.39
N VAL A 123 10.17 -15.22 1.80
CA VAL A 123 9.48 -16.36 1.18
C VAL A 123 10.28 -16.89 -0.02
N GLU A 124 10.77 -16.02 -0.90
CA GLU A 124 11.56 -16.39 -2.07
C GLU A 124 12.83 -17.17 -1.68
N ARG A 125 13.56 -16.66 -0.68
CA ARG A 125 14.74 -17.34 -0.13
C ARG A 125 14.40 -18.73 0.41
N GLY A 126 13.25 -18.88 1.07
CA GLY A 126 12.78 -20.18 1.56
C GLY A 126 12.43 -21.16 0.46
N TYR A 127 11.89 -20.69 -0.66
CA TYR A 127 11.55 -21.51 -1.83
C TYR A 127 12.74 -21.85 -2.72
N ARG A 128 13.86 -21.10 -2.61
CA ARG A 128 15.05 -21.22 -3.48
C ARG A 128 14.71 -21.14 -4.99
N ARG A 129 13.66 -20.42 -5.35
CA ARG A 129 13.19 -20.18 -6.72
C ARG A 129 12.74 -18.73 -6.86
N PRO A 130 12.95 -18.08 -8.02
CA PRO A 130 12.50 -16.73 -8.26
C PRO A 130 10.96 -16.70 -8.36
N VAL A 131 10.29 -16.15 -7.35
CA VAL A 131 8.83 -16.02 -7.26
C VAL A 131 8.38 -14.56 -7.14
N MET A 132 9.31 -13.62 -7.00
CA MET A 132 9.01 -12.19 -6.80
C MET A 132 8.18 -11.61 -7.96
N SER A 133 8.50 -11.97 -9.20
CA SER A 133 7.76 -11.51 -10.39
C SER A 133 6.29 -11.96 -10.37
N ALA A 134 6.01 -13.14 -9.82
CA ALA A 134 4.63 -13.63 -9.68
C ALA A 134 3.85 -12.82 -8.63
N PHE A 135 4.49 -12.39 -7.55
CA PHE A 135 3.87 -11.50 -6.56
C PHE A 135 3.51 -10.14 -7.19
N HIS A 136 4.43 -9.53 -7.94
CA HIS A 136 4.17 -8.27 -8.64
C HIS A 136 3.10 -8.41 -9.73
N ALA A 137 3.04 -9.54 -10.45
CA ALA A 137 1.95 -9.83 -11.38
C ALA A 137 0.60 -9.87 -10.66
N THR A 138 0.55 -10.42 -9.45
CA THR A 138 -0.67 -10.45 -8.63
C THR A 138 -1.11 -9.04 -8.19
N PHE A 139 -0.16 -8.16 -7.88
CA PHE A 139 -0.45 -6.74 -7.66
C PHE A 139 -1.13 -6.11 -8.87
N SER A 140 -0.60 -6.33 -10.07
CA SER A 140 -1.16 -5.77 -11.32
C SER A 140 -2.54 -6.34 -11.69
N ILE A 141 -2.86 -7.57 -11.24
CA ILE A 141 -4.19 -8.17 -11.44
C ILE A 141 -5.18 -7.64 -10.39
N GLY A 142 -4.70 -7.28 -9.19
CA GLY A 142 -5.52 -6.76 -8.11
C GLY A 142 -6.01 -5.33 -8.36
N GLY A 143 -5.22 -4.51 -9.08
CA GLY A 143 -5.53 -3.11 -9.44
C GLY A 143 -6.08 -2.96 -10.83
#